data_b3bf0d3bcf6a076ab57f4c0faa32a7b6
#
_entry.id   b3bf0d3bcf6a076ab57f4c0faa32a7b6
#
_cell.length_a   1.000
_cell.length_b   1.000
_cell.length_c   1.000
_cell.angle_alpha   90.00
_cell.angle_beta   90.00
_cell.angle_gamma   90.00
#
_symmetry.space_group_name_H-M   'P 1'
#
loop_
_entity.id
_entity.type
_entity.pdbx_description
1 polymer ?
#
loop_
_entity_poly.entity_id
_entity_poly.type
_entity_poly.pdbx_seq_one_letter_code
_entity_poly.pdbx_strand_id
1 'polypeptide(L)'
;MDEYAYLHECGVDYVTVFQETYDDQKYKTLHLGGHKRIFPYRLNAQERAIMGGMRGVGFAALLGLSDFRRDAFATGMHAYLLQRKYPHAEIAFSCPRLRPIINNDKINPKDVHEPQLLQVVCAYRIFMPYASITISTRERAGF
;
A
#
# COMPACT_ATOMS: atom_id res chain seq x y z
N MET A 1 -17.40 0.20 -7.20
CA MET A 1 -17.10 0.07 -8.64
C MET A 1 -17.57 1.29 -9.39
N ASP A 2 -18.79 1.70 -9.23
CA ASP A 2 -19.40 2.83 -9.96
C ASP A 2 -18.68 4.18 -9.75
N GLU A 3 -18.21 4.45 -8.52
CA GLU A 3 -17.41 5.66 -8.25
C GLU A 3 -16.07 5.67 -9.00
N TYR A 4 -15.38 4.54 -9.12
CA TYR A 4 -14.15 4.44 -9.90
C TYR A 4 -14.40 4.56 -11.40
N ALA A 5 -15.49 3.99 -11.90
CA ALA A 5 -15.90 4.13 -13.30
C ALA A 5 -16.20 5.61 -13.63
N TYR A 6 -16.94 6.28 -12.76
CA TYR A 6 -17.21 7.71 -12.90
C TYR A 6 -15.93 8.56 -12.89
N LEU A 7 -15.01 8.28 -11.97
CA LEU A 7 -13.71 8.98 -11.95
C LEU A 7 -12.92 8.74 -13.22
N HIS A 8 -12.96 7.51 -13.76
CA HIS A 8 -12.31 7.19 -15.02
C HIS A 8 -12.91 7.98 -16.19
N GLU A 9 -14.23 8.08 -16.28
CA GLU A 9 -14.91 8.94 -17.27
C GLU A 9 -14.51 10.42 -17.15
N CYS A 10 -14.20 10.88 -15.93
CA CYS A 10 -13.67 12.22 -15.66
C CYS A 10 -12.17 12.38 -15.99
N GLY A 11 -11.49 11.35 -16.52
CA GLY A 11 -10.08 11.39 -16.91
C GLY A 11 -9.09 10.92 -15.85
N VAL A 12 -9.56 10.36 -14.71
CA VAL A 12 -8.68 9.72 -13.73
C VAL A 12 -8.33 8.33 -14.23
N ASP A 13 -7.05 8.01 -14.32
CA ASP A 13 -6.59 6.72 -14.84
C ASP A 13 -5.76 5.90 -13.85
N TYR A 14 -5.45 6.46 -12.67
CA TYR A 14 -4.59 5.83 -11.68
C TYR A 14 -5.08 6.07 -10.25
N VAL A 15 -5.04 5.02 -9.42
CA VAL A 15 -5.48 5.08 -8.02
C VAL A 15 -4.42 4.47 -7.10
N THR A 16 -4.05 5.19 -6.06
CA THR A 16 -3.23 4.66 -4.96
C THR A 16 -4.06 4.51 -3.70
N VAL A 17 -4.12 3.31 -3.17
CA VAL A 17 -4.85 3.01 -1.94
C VAL A 17 -3.96 2.20 -1.01
N PHE A 18 -3.59 2.78 0.13
CA PHE A 18 -2.80 2.07 1.13
C PHE A 18 -3.68 1.12 1.94
N GLN A 19 -3.26 -0.14 2.05
CA GLN A 19 -3.90 -1.12 2.94
C GLN A 19 -3.62 -0.81 4.41
N GLU A 20 -2.57 -0.09 4.70
CA GLU A 20 -2.02 0.25 6.00
C GLU A 20 -1.34 -0.96 6.67
N THR A 21 -2.05 -2.02 6.97
CA THR A 21 -1.52 -3.30 7.41
C THR A 21 -2.39 -4.45 6.89
N TYR A 22 -1.79 -5.60 6.68
CA TYR A 22 -2.49 -6.85 6.31
C TYR A 22 -2.83 -7.72 7.55
N ASP A 23 -2.44 -7.28 8.73
CA ASP A 23 -2.88 -7.84 10.00
C ASP A 23 -4.30 -7.34 10.31
N ASP A 24 -5.31 -8.19 10.08
CA ASP A 24 -6.73 -7.82 10.24
C ASP A 24 -7.11 -7.52 11.70
N GLN A 25 -6.47 -8.17 12.66
CA GLN A 25 -6.69 -7.92 14.07
C GLN A 25 -6.14 -6.54 14.46
N LYS A 26 -4.90 -6.26 14.05
CA LYS A 26 -4.29 -4.94 14.26
C LYS A 26 -5.07 -3.84 13.53
N TYR A 27 -5.51 -4.11 12.30
CA TYR A 27 -6.30 -3.19 11.50
C TYR A 27 -7.57 -2.72 12.23
N LYS A 28 -8.31 -3.65 12.83
CA LYS A 28 -9.55 -3.38 13.60
C LYS A 28 -9.30 -2.47 14.80
N THR A 29 -8.13 -2.55 15.43
CA THR A 29 -7.80 -1.69 16.58
C THR A 29 -7.43 -0.26 16.19
N LEU A 30 -7.04 -0.05 14.93
CA LEU A 30 -6.57 1.25 14.42
C LEU A 30 -7.65 2.02 13.66
N HIS A 31 -8.54 1.31 12.97
CA HIS A 31 -9.56 1.91 12.10
C HIS A 31 -10.95 1.75 12.72
N LEU A 32 -11.27 2.63 13.65
CA LEU A 32 -12.49 2.52 14.50
C LEU A 32 -13.74 3.08 13.84
N GLY A 33 -13.64 3.88 12.79
CA GLY A 33 -14.78 4.54 12.13
C GLY A 33 -14.54 4.82 10.64
N GLY A 34 -15.58 5.31 9.96
CA GLY A 34 -15.56 5.69 8.55
C GLY A 34 -15.48 4.49 7.59
N HIS A 35 -15.41 4.77 6.29
CA HIS A 35 -15.37 3.73 5.24
C HIS A 35 -14.10 2.86 5.30
N LYS A 36 -13.01 3.41 5.81
CA LYS A 36 -11.73 2.72 5.97
C LYS A 36 -11.80 1.56 6.99
N ARG A 37 -12.79 1.55 7.88
CA ARG A 37 -12.96 0.54 8.92
C ARG A 37 -13.14 -0.89 8.40
N ILE A 38 -13.71 -1.04 7.20
CA ILE A 38 -14.09 -2.35 6.66
C ILE A 38 -12.90 -2.96 5.94
N PHE A 39 -12.16 -3.85 6.61
CA PHE A 39 -10.93 -4.47 6.09
C PHE A 39 -11.10 -5.14 4.71
N PRO A 40 -12.09 -6.05 4.47
CA PRO A 40 -12.24 -6.66 3.15
C PRO A 40 -12.56 -5.65 2.05
N TYR A 41 -13.34 -4.63 2.37
CA TYR A 41 -13.66 -3.56 1.41
C TYR A 41 -12.41 -2.75 1.04
N ARG A 42 -11.55 -2.47 2.02
CA ARG A 42 -10.27 -1.79 1.79
C ARG A 42 -9.32 -2.65 0.97
N LEU A 43 -9.22 -3.95 1.30
CA LEU A 43 -8.37 -4.90 0.59
C LEU A 43 -8.72 -5.00 -0.90
N ASN A 44 -10.00 -4.94 -1.25
CA ASN A 44 -10.46 -5.05 -2.64
C ASN A 44 -10.49 -3.70 -3.40
N ALA A 45 -9.93 -2.63 -2.84
CA ALA A 45 -10.03 -1.30 -3.43
C ALA A 45 -9.32 -1.21 -4.80
N GLN A 46 -8.11 -1.79 -4.92
CA GLN A 46 -7.33 -1.80 -6.15
C GLN A 46 -8.03 -2.60 -7.24
N GLU A 47 -8.59 -3.75 -6.90
CA GLU A 47 -9.34 -4.56 -7.85
C GLU A 47 -10.57 -3.82 -8.38
N ARG A 48 -11.35 -3.19 -7.50
CA ARG A 48 -12.49 -2.37 -7.92
C ARG A 48 -12.08 -1.19 -8.80
N ALA A 49 -10.91 -0.60 -8.55
CA ALA A 49 -10.39 0.49 -9.38
C ALA A 49 -10.07 -0.01 -10.81
N ILE A 50 -9.39 -1.15 -10.95
CA ILE A 50 -9.11 -1.76 -12.27
C ILE A 50 -10.41 -2.13 -12.97
N MET A 51 -11.38 -2.73 -12.28
CA MET A 51 -12.70 -3.06 -12.84
C MET A 51 -13.48 -1.80 -13.24
N GLY A 52 -13.21 -0.66 -12.64
CA GLY A 52 -13.75 0.66 -13.00
C GLY A 52 -13.01 1.36 -14.15
N GLY A 53 -12.03 0.71 -14.78
CA GLY A 53 -11.32 1.22 -15.95
C GLY A 53 -9.97 1.87 -15.66
N MET A 54 -9.53 1.92 -14.40
CA MET A 54 -8.21 2.49 -14.08
C MET A 54 -7.08 1.73 -14.78
N ARG A 55 -6.16 2.45 -15.38
CA ARG A 55 -4.97 1.91 -16.06
C ARG A 55 -3.99 1.29 -15.08
N GLY A 56 -3.87 1.87 -13.89
CA GLY A 56 -2.93 1.38 -12.89
C GLY A 56 -3.36 1.62 -11.45
N VAL A 57 -2.72 0.89 -10.55
CA VAL A 57 -3.00 0.93 -9.11
C VAL A 57 -1.73 0.88 -8.28
N GLY A 58 -1.74 1.65 -7.19
CA GLY A 58 -0.67 1.68 -6.21
C GLY A 58 -0.99 0.87 -4.96
N PHE A 59 -0.01 0.14 -4.48
CA PHE A 59 -0.07 -0.68 -3.27
C PHE A 59 0.88 -0.13 -2.20
N ALA A 60 0.44 -0.17 -0.95
CA ALA A 60 1.31 0.08 0.19
C ALA A 60 0.73 -0.49 1.49
N ALA A 61 1.62 -0.89 2.39
CA ALA A 61 1.39 -0.94 3.81
C ALA A 61 2.18 0.18 4.50
N LEU A 62 1.69 0.70 5.61
CA LEU A 62 2.45 1.61 6.47
C LEU A 62 3.38 0.77 7.36
N LEU A 63 4.62 0.59 6.90
CA LEU A 63 5.58 -0.30 7.52
C LEU A 63 5.88 0.11 8.98
N GLY A 64 5.65 -0.80 9.90
CA GLY A 64 5.81 -0.58 11.34
C GLY A 64 4.49 -0.46 12.13
N LEU A 65 3.33 -0.49 11.47
CA LEU A 65 2.04 -0.64 12.16
C LEU A 65 1.87 -2.04 12.76
N SER A 66 2.28 -3.07 12.03
CA SER A 66 2.39 -4.46 12.45
C SER A 66 3.77 -4.98 12.06
N ASP A 67 3.96 -6.29 12.00
CA ASP A 67 5.22 -6.88 11.50
C ASP A 67 5.48 -6.44 10.06
N PHE A 68 6.53 -5.63 9.87
CA PHE A 68 6.79 -5.00 8.57
C PHE A 68 7.18 -6.02 7.47
N ARG A 69 7.78 -7.16 7.83
CA ARG A 69 8.14 -8.19 6.85
C ARG A 69 6.89 -8.90 6.33
N ARG A 70 5.95 -9.21 7.23
CA ARG A 70 4.66 -9.79 6.86
C ARG A 70 3.84 -8.82 6.02
N ASP A 71 3.78 -7.55 6.41
CA ASP A 71 3.07 -6.52 5.66
C ASP A 71 3.70 -6.28 4.28
N ALA A 72 5.02 -6.21 4.19
CA ALA A 72 5.71 -6.06 2.90
C ALA A 72 5.48 -7.29 2.01
N PHE A 73 5.61 -8.50 2.54
CA PHE A 73 5.34 -9.73 1.79
C PHE A 73 3.89 -9.79 1.29
N ALA A 74 2.93 -9.49 2.17
CA ALA A 74 1.51 -9.51 1.80
C ALA A 74 1.18 -8.43 0.75
N THR A 75 1.79 -7.24 0.84
CA THR A 75 1.68 -6.19 -0.17
C THR A 75 2.18 -6.68 -1.54
N GLY A 76 3.35 -7.28 -1.57
CA GLY A 76 3.93 -7.86 -2.79
C GLY A 76 3.03 -8.95 -3.38
N MET A 77 2.59 -9.89 -2.56
CA MET A 77 1.69 -10.98 -3.00
C MET A 77 0.35 -10.46 -3.52
N HIS A 78 -0.23 -9.46 -2.86
CA HIS A 78 -1.48 -8.84 -3.29
C HIS A 78 -1.32 -8.21 -4.68
N ALA A 79 -0.29 -7.42 -4.89
CA ALA A 79 0.02 -6.81 -6.18
C ALA A 79 0.28 -7.87 -7.27
N TYR A 80 1.06 -8.88 -6.97
CA TYR A 80 1.37 -9.97 -7.90
C TYR A 80 0.13 -10.75 -8.32
N LEU A 81 -0.71 -11.16 -7.36
CA LEU A 81 -1.93 -11.91 -7.65
C LEU A 81 -2.92 -11.07 -8.46
N LEU A 82 -3.02 -9.76 -8.15
CA LEU A 82 -3.88 -8.86 -8.90
C LEU A 82 -3.39 -8.68 -10.34
N GLN A 83 -2.08 -8.48 -10.55
CA GLN A 83 -1.52 -8.36 -11.90
C GLN A 83 -1.67 -9.66 -12.70
N ARG A 84 -1.59 -10.82 -12.08
CA ARG A 84 -1.88 -12.08 -12.76
C ARG A 84 -3.32 -12.19 -13.24
N LYS A 85 -4.25 -11.63 -12.47
CA LYS A 85 -5.68 -11.57 -12.84
C LYS A 85 -5.96 -10.50 -13.89
N TYR A 86 -5.23 -9.39 -13.84
CA TYR A 86 -5.36 -8.24 -14.74
C TYR A 86 -3.98 -7.87 -15.34
N PRO A 87 -3.51 -8.63 -16.36
CA PRO A 87 -2.14 -8.47 -16.88
C PRO A 87 -1.84 -7.09 -17.48
N HIS A 88 -2.87 -6.36 -17.89
CA HIS A 88 -2.76 -5.01 -18.44
C HIS A 88 -2.60 -3.92 -17.38
N ALA A 89 -2.85 -4.22 -16.11
CA ALA A 89 -2.79 -3.23 -15.06
C ALA A 89 -1.35 -2.83 -14.74
N GLU A 90 -1.09 -1.53 -14.68
CA GLU A 90 0.18 -1.02 -14.16
C GLU A 90 0.20 -1.10 -12.63
N ILE A 91 1.31 -1.59 -12.11
CA ILE A 91 1.50 -1.77 -10.66
C ILE A 91 2.56 -0.79 -10.16
N ALA A 92 2.25 -0.12 -9.06
CA ALA A 92 3.24 0.61 -8.29
C ALA A 92 3.22 0.21 -6.81
N PHE A 93 4.40 0.21 -6.21
CA PHE A 93 4.57 0.11 -4.77
C PHE A 93 4.91 1.48 -4.20
N SER A 94 4.30 1.83 -3.07
CA SER A 94 4.78 2.90 -2.20
C SER A 94 5.29 2.27 -0.91
N CYS A 95 6.39 2.78 -0.39
CA CYS A 95 7.06 2.23 0.78
C CYS A 95 7.08 3.23 1.95
N PRO A 96 5.90 3.66 2.46
CA PRO A 96 5.86 4.51 3.64
C PRO A 96 6.24 3.71 4.88
N ARG A 97 7.05 4.29 5.74
CA ARG A 97 7.28 3.75 7.09
C ARG A 97 6.68 4.64 8.15
N LEU A 98 6.24 4.03 9.23
CA LEU A 98 5.70 4.74 10.37
C LEU A 98 6.75 5.72 10.93
N ARG A 99 6.33 6.94 11.18
CA ARG A 99 7.15 7.99 11.77
C ARG A 99 6.62 8.35 13.15
N PRO A 100 7.47 8.82 14.06
CA PRO A 100 7.01 9.35 15.35
C PRO A 100 5.90 10.37 15.16
N ILE A 101 4.89 10.30 16.00
CA ILE A 101 3.79 11.26 16.04
C ILE A 101 3.97 12.10 17.30
N ILE A 102 4.00 13.41 17.15
CA ILE A 102 4.13 14.34 18.28
C ILE A 102 2.96 14.10 19.24
N ASN A 103 3.24 14.01 20.51
CA ASN A 103 2.27 13.75 21.58
C ASN A 103 1.55 12.38 21.51
N ASN A 104 2.16 11.38 20.87
CA ASN A 104 1.62 10.02 20.85
C ASN A 104 2.72 8.97 21.12
N ASP A 105 2.94 8.68 22.40
CA ASP A 105 3.94 7.69 22.85
C ASP A 105 3.52 6.24 22.58
N LYS A 106 2.26 6.00 22.23
CA LYS A 106 1.74 4.65 21.93
C LYS A 106 2.18 4.13 20.57
N ILE A 107 2.56 5.03 19.68
CA ILE A 107 3.06 4.69 18.34
C ILE A 107 4.56 4.95 18.32
N ASN A 108 5.33 3.90 18.61
CA ASN A 108 6.78 3.98 18.57
C ASN A 108 7.33 3.19 17.38
N PRO A 109 7.77 3.85 16.30
CA PRO A 109 8.30 3.20 15.11
C PRO A 109 9.72 2.68 15.33
N LYS A 110 9.86 1.60 16.12
CA LYS A 110 11.17 1.05 16.48
C LYS A 110 11.78 0.12 15.44
N ASP A 111 10.97 -0.45 14.54
CA ASP A 111 11.37 -1.65 13.82
C ASP A 111 11.74 -1.42 12.35
N VAL A 112 11.47 -0.23 11.80
CA VAL A 112 11.71 0.05 10.38
C VAL A 112 12.62 1.25 10.20
N HIS A 113 13.92 0.98 10.23
CA HIS A 113 14.97 1.96 9.92
C HIS A 113 15.28 1.96 8.42
N GLU A 114 16.24 2.78 7.98
CA GLU A 114 16.63 2.88 6.56
C GLU A 114 17.10 1.54 5.96
N PRO A 115 17.90 0.70 6.65
CA PRO A 115 18.30 -0.60 6.10
C PRO A 115 17.11 -1.54 5.84
N GLN A 116 16.12 -1.57 6.74
CA GLN A 116 14.91 -2.38 6.55
C GLN A 116 14.07 -1.85 5.39
N LEU A 117 13.92 -0.53 5.26
CA LEU A 117 13.23 0.07 4.13
C LEU A 117 13.92 -0.28 2.81
N LEU A 118 15.26 -0.14 2.75
CA LEU A 118 16.03 -0.50 1.57
C LEU A 118 15.88 -1.98 1.22
N GLN A 119 15.87 -2.86 2.23
CA GLN A 119 15.63 -4.30 2.03
C GLN A 119 14.26 -4.56 1.37
N VAL A 120 13.20 -3.87 1.81
CA VAL A 120 11.86 -4.00 1.21
C VAL A 120 11.85 -3.50 -0.22
N VAL A 121 12.45 -2.35 -0.50
CA VAL A 121 12.55 -1.77 -1.85
C VAL A 121 13.28 -2.73 -2.81
N CYS A 122 14.42 -3.28 -2.38
CA CYS A 122 15.18 -4.25 -3.16
C CYS A 122 14.37 -5.53 -3.39
N ALA A 123 13.67 -6.03 -2.37
CA ALA A 123 12.80 -7.20 -2.49
C ALA A 123 11.68 -6.99 -3.52
N TYR A 124 11.00 -5.85 -3.50
CA TYR A 124 9.98 -5.52 -4.50
C TYR A 124 10.57 -5.42 -5.90
N ARG A 125 11.75 -4.81 -6.06
CA ARG A 125 12.42 -4.70 -7.35
C ARG A 125 12.79 -6.06 -7.93
N ILE A 126 13.23 -7.00 -7.09
CA ILE A 126 13.54 -8.37 -7.51
C ILE A 126 12.26 -9.15 -7.84
N PHE A 127 11.24 -9.02 -6.98
CA PHE A 127 10.00 -9.80 -7.10
C PHE A 127 9.12 -9.35 -8.28
N MET A 128 9.02 -8.04 -8.51
CA MET A 128 8.24 -7.44 -9.61
C MET A 128 9.09 -6.37 -10.32
N PRO A 129 10.00 -6.76 -11.22
CA PRO A 129 11.00 -5.86 -11.78
C PRO A 129 10.43 -4.70 -12.60
N TYR A 130 9.23 -4.86 -13.15
CA TYR A 130 8.58 -3.83 -13.96
C TYR A 130 7.66 -2.88 -13.16
N ALA A 131 7.39 -3.20 -11.88
CA ALA A 131 6.57 -2.33 -11.04
C ALA A 131 7.30 -1.02 -10.73
N SER A 132 6.56 0.08 -10.70
CA SER A 132 7.07 1.34 -10.19
C SER A 132 7.24 1.27 -8.67
N ILE A 133 8.27 1.94 -8.14
CA ILE A 133 8.49 2.04 -6.69
C ILE A 133 8.63 3.50 -6.31
N THR A 134 7.81 3.96 -5.38
CA THR A 134 7.80 5.33 -4.86
C THR A 134 8.26 5.35 -3.41
N ILE A 135 9.22 6.19 -3.11
CA ILE A 135 9.69 6.44 -1.75
C ILE A 135 9.00 7.70 -1.21
N SER A 136 8.66 7.68 0.06
CA SER A 136 8.02 8.81 0.73
C SER A 136 8.95 10.03 0.77
N THR A 137 8.40 11.22 0.48
CA THR A 137 9.10 12.51 0.64
C THR A 137 9.47 12.81 2.11
N ARG A 138 9.00 12.01 3.06
CA ARG A 138 9.39 12.11 4.49
C ARG A 138 10.72 11.43 4.79
N GLU A 139 11.32 10.75 3.83
CA GLU A 139 12.68 10.25 3.96
C GLU A 139 13.70 11.39 3.87
N ARG A 140 14.91 11.16 4.38
CA ARG A 140 15.99 12.15 4.27
C ARG A 140 16.40 12.31 2.81
N ALA A 141 16.80 13.51 2.41
CA ALA A 141 17.26 13.80 1.05
C ALA A 141 18.47 12.97 0.60
N GLY A 142 19.24 12.41 1.53
CA GLY A 142 20.39 11.54 1.25
C GLY A 142 20.09 10.05 1.28
N PHE A 143 18.81 9.65 1.40
CA PHE A 143 18.39 8.25 1.31
C PHE A 143 18.25 7.80 -0.19
#